data_c5b4bcf075de307a3857e86343c80a7d
#
_entry.id   c5b4bcf075de307a3857e86343c80a7d
#
_cell.length_a   1.000
_cell.length_b   1.000
_cell.length_c   1.000
_cell.angle_alpha   90.00
_cell.angle_beta   90.00
_cell.angle_gamma   90.00
#
_symmetry.space_group_name_H-M   'P 1'
#
loop_
_entity.id
_entity.type
_entity.pdbx_description
1 polymer ?
#
loop_
_entity_poly.entity_id
_entity_poly.type
_entity_poly.pdbx_seq_one_letter_code
_entity_poly.pdbx_strand_id
1 'polypeptide(L)'
;MESICELKEIYKSLYKFEKDFQSRNDMTINEAMVLCYLFNGETRSAGEICDYIGLSASRVSKVLNSVEKLGYIERSISFTDKRQMLFALTA
;
A
#
# COMPACT_ATOMS: atom_id res chain seq x y z
N MET A 1 -31.95 5.32 4.13
CA MET A 1 -31.99 4.41 2.99
C MET A 1 -31.39 5.02 1.72
N GLU A 2 -31.75 6.26 1.42
CA GLU A 2 -31.20 6.91 0.23
C GLU A 2 -29.68 7.03 0.27
N SER A 3 -29.12 7.35 1.43
CA SER A 3 -27.66 7.48 1.58
C SER A 3 -26.92 6.15 1.32
N ILE A 4 -27.55 5.02 1.66
CA ILE A 4 -26.97 3.71 1.40
C ILE A 4 -26.94 3.42 -0.10
N CYS A 5 -28.01 3.80 -0.80
CA CYS A 5 -28.07 3.62 -2.25
C CYS A 5 -27.04 4.49 -2.97
N GLU A 6 -26.82 5.69 -2.48
CA GLU A 6 -25.79 6.58 -3.01
C GLU A 6 -24.40 6.01 -2.79
N LEU A 7 -24.14 5.43 -1.60
CA LEU A 7 -22.86 4.78 -1.31
C LEU A 7 -22.57 3.64 -2.29
N LYS A 8 -23.60 2.91 -2.68
CA LYS A 8 -23.44 1.81 -3.65
C LYS A 8 -22.84 2.32 -4.96
N GLU A 9 -23.32 3.46 -5.45
CA GLU A 9 -22.81 4.02 -6.68
C GLU A 9 -21.36 4.48 -6.55
N ILE A 10 -21.03 5.10 -5.43
CA ILE A 10 -19.65 5.51 -5.15
C ILE A 10 -18.74 4.28 -5.09
N TYR A 11 -19.19 3.23 -4.40
CA TYR A 11 -18.42 2.01 -4.29
C TYR A 11 -18.16 1.37 -5.66
N LYS A 12 -19.16 1.32 -6.51
CA LYS A 12 -19.02 0.79 -7.87
C LYS A 12 -18.00 1.59 -8.67
N SER A 13 -18.06 2.92 -8.56
CA SER A 13 -17.12 3.79 -9.28
C SER A 13 -15.70 3.56 -8.83
N LEU A 14 -15.47 3.43 -7.52
CA LEU A 14 -14.15 3.16 -6.97
C LEU A 14 -13.63 1.80 -7.43
N TYR A 15 -14.48 0.78 -7.41
CA TYR A 15 -14.09 -0.55 -7.83
C TYR A 15 -13.68 -0.58 -9.30
N LYS A 16 -14.43 0.11 -10.13
CA LYS A 16 -14.11 0.21 -11.55
C LYS A 16 -12.80 0.96 -11.77
N PHE A 17 -12.59 2.03 -11.00
CA PHE A 17 -11.36 2.80 -11.06
C PHE A 17 -10.16 1.93 -10.69
N GLU A 18 -10.28 1.14 -9.62
CA GLU A 18 -9.22 0.25 -9.18
C GLU A 18 -8.85 -0.77 -10.26
N LYS A 19 -9.85 -1.36 -10.90
CA LYS A 19 -9.62 -2.33 -11.98
C LYS A 19 -8.92 -1.69 -13.17
N ASP A 20 -9.37 -0.52 -13.57
CA ASP A 20 -8.75 0.21 -14.67
C ASP A 20 -7.32 0.59 -14.34
N PHE A 21 -7.08 1.04 -13.10
CA PHE A 21 -5.74 1.41 -12.65
C PHE A 21 -4.80 0.21 -12.71
N GLN A 22 -5.23 -0.94 -12.19
CA GLN A 22 -4.41 -2.15 -12.20
C GLN A 22 -4.11 -2.60 -13.61
N SER A 23 -5.08 -2.52 -14.51
CA SER A 23 -4.92 -2.90 -15.90
C SER A 23 -3.87 -2.04 -16.62
N ARG A 24 -3.86 -0.74 -16.32
CA ARG A 24 -2.95 0.21 -16.99
C ARG A 24 -1.55 0.24 -16.40
N ASN A 25 -1.42 -0.01 -15.11
CA ASN A 25 -0.17 0.20 -14.40
C ASN A 25 0.49 -1.10 -13.93
N ASP A 26 -0.18 -2.23 -14.14
CA ASP A 26 0.31 -3.54 -13.73
C ASP A 26 0.54 -3.64 -12.22
N MET A 27 -0.20 -2.85 -11.46
CA MET A 27 -0.15 -2.88 -10.00
C MET A 27 -1.47 -2.38 -9.43
N THR A 28 -1.75 -2.73 -8.18
CA THR A 28 -2.95 -2.26 -7.49
C THR A 28 -2.75 -0.86 -6.95
N ILE A 29 -3.86 -0.19 -6.61
CA ILE A 29 -3.80 1.14 -6.00
C ILE A 29 -3.07 1.09 -4.66
N ASN A 30 -3.29 0.05 -3.85
CA ASN A 30 -2.61 -0.08 -2.57
C ASN A 30 -1.10 -0.22 -2.74
N GLU A 31 -0.66 -0.98 -3.75
CA GLU A 31 0.75 -1.09 -4.06
C GLU A 31 1.34 0.27 -4.46
N ALA A 32 0.61 1.01 -5.30
CA ALA A 32 1.04 2.34 -5.71
C ALA A 32 1.12 3.30 -4.53
N MET A 33 0.18 3.21 -3.58
CA MET A 33 0.19 4.06 -2.38
C MET A 33 1.44 3.82 -1.52
N VAL A 34 1.86 2.57 -1.41
CA VAL A 34 3.11 2.25 -0.69
C VAL A 34 4.28 2.95 -1.37
N LEU A 35 4.37 2.85 -2.69
CA LEU A 35 5.46 3.48 -3.44
C LEU A 35 5.44 5.00 -3.30
N CYS A 36 4.26 5.61 -3.33
CA CYS A 36 4.13 7.05 -3.14
C CYS A 36 4.60 7.48 -1.76
N TYR A 37 4.27 6.71 -0.74
CA TYR A 37 4.68 7.03 0.63
C TYR A 37 6.18 6.94 0.81
N LEU A 38 6.85 6.05 0.10
CA LEU A 38 8.30 5.85 0.18
C LEU A 38 9.06 6.69 -0.85
N PHE A 39 8.38 7.46 -1.66
CA PHE A 39 8.97 8.18 -2.79
C PHE A 39 10.01 9.22 -2.36
N ASN A 40 9.86 9.80 -1.17
CA ASN A 40 10.82 10.80 -0.68
C ASN A 40 12.16 10.20 -0.24
N GLY A 41 12.34 8.90 -0.37
CA GLY A 41 13.60 8.22 -0.02
C GLY A 41 13.75 7.87 1.44
N GLU A 42 12.75 8.16 2.26
CA GLU A 42 12.81 7.82 3.68
C GLU A 42 12.42 6.37 3.93
N THR A 43 13.03 5.79 4.95
CA THR A 43 12.71 4.45 5.40
C THR A 43 11.51 4.52 6.35
N ARG A 44 10.54 3.62 6.16
CA ARG A 44 9.32 3.60 6.97
C ARG A 44 9.06 2.21 7.53
N SER A 45 8.51 2.17 8.74
CA SER A 45 8.13 0.91 9.36
C SER A 45 6.80 0.42 8.80
N ALA A 46 6.52 -0.88 8.98
CA ALA A 46 5.23 -1.45 8.58
C ALA A 46 4.08 -0.73 9.27
N GLY A 47 4.25 -0.37 10.55
CA GLY A 47 3.21 0.36 11.29
C GLY A 47 2.91 1.73 10.70
N GLU A 48 3.95 2.47 10.31
CA GLU A 48 3.77 3.76 9.66
C GLU A 48 3.04 3.62 8.33
N ILE A 49 3.35 2.58 7.57
CA ILE A 49 2.70 2.32 6.29
C ILE A 49 1.23 1.95 6.51
N CYS A 50 0.93 1.14 7.53
CA CYS A 50 -0.45 0.81 7.90
C CYS A 50 -1.26 2.07 8.19
N ASP A 51 -0.70 2.97 8.98
CA ASP A 51 -1.38 4.21 9.34
C ASP A 51 -1.62 5.09 8.12
N TYR A 52 -0.64 5.16 7.23
CA TYR A 52 -0.77 5.98 6.03
C TYR A 52 -1.85 5.45 5.10
N ILE A 53 -1.88 4.15 4.86
CA ILE A 53 -2.82 3.54 3.91
C ILE A 53 -4.20 3.35 4.54
N GLY A 54 -4.26 3.09 5.85
CA GLY A 54 -5.52 2.87 6.54
C GLY A 54 -6.05 1.45 6.41
N LEU A 55 -5.18 0.49 6.14
CA LEU A 55 -5.55 -0.92 6.06
C LEU A 55 -5.07 -1.68 7.29
N SER A 56 -5.61 -2.89 7.48
CA SER A 56 -5.17 -3.76 8.56
C SER A 56 -3.71 -4.21 8.33
N ALA A 57 -3.05 -4.62 9.43
CA ALA A 57 -1.67 -5.08 9.35
C ALA A 57 -1.52 -6.28 8.41
N SER A 58 -2.47 -7.22 8.43
CA SER A 58 -2.39 -8.39 7.58
C SER A 58 -2.54 -8.04 6.10
N ARG A 59 -3.37 -7.07 5.77
CA ARG A 59 -3.53 -6.61 4.38
C ARG A 59 -2.29 -5.85 3.90
N VAL A 60 -1.74 -5.00 4.75
CA VAL A 60 -0.52 -4.25 4.42
C VAL A 60 0.64 -5.22 4.23
N SER A 61 0.73 -6.26 5.06
CA SER A 61 1.76 -7.27 4.91
C SER A 61 1.72 -7.93 3.53
N LYS A 62 0.53 -8.24 3.04
CA LYS A 62 0.37 -8.82 1.70
C LYS A 62 0.79 -7.84 0.61
N VAL A 63 0.42 -6.57 0.76
CA VAL A 63 0.80 -5.54 -0.21
C VAL A 63 2.31 -5.37 -0.23
N LEU A 64 2.94 -5.30 0.95
CA LEU A 64 4.40 -5.16 1.05
C LEU A 64 5.13 -6.34 0.44
N ASN A 65 4.65 -7.56 0.68
CA ASN A 65 5.25 -8.75 0.08
C ASN A 65 5.17 -8.70 -1.45
N SER A 66 4.05 -8.26 -1.97
CA SER A 66 3.84 -8.15 -3.41
C SER A 66 4.79 -7.12 -4.04
N VAL A 67 4.90 -5.94 -3.44
CA VAL A 67 5.77 -4.87 -3.94
C VAL A 67 7.24 -5.27 -3.82
N GLU A 68 7.59 -5.97 -2.75
CA GLU A 68 8.95 -6.47 -2.57
C GLU A 68 9.31 -7.50 -3.66
N LYS A 69 8.39 -8.39 -3.98
CA LYS A 69 8.60 -9.38 -5.04
C LYS A 69 8.81 -8.73 -6.40
N LEU A 70 8.13 -7.61 -6.64
CA LEU A 70 8.30 -6.85 -7.87
C LEU A 70 9.64 -6.12 -7.93
N GLY A 71 10.37 -6.06 -6.82
CA GLY A 71 11.69 -5.45 -6.76
C GLY A 71 11.68 -3.96 -6.55
N TYR A 72 10.55 -3.36 -6.20
CA TYR A 72 10.44 -1.92 -6.00
C TYR A 72 10.83 -1.46 -4.62
N ILE A 73 10.73 -2.33 -3.63
CA ILE A 73 11.11 -2.00 -2.25
C ILE A 73 12.01 -3.08 -1.68
N GLU A 74 12.76 -2.70 -0.66
CA GLU A 74 13.58 -3.63 0.10
C GLU A 74 13.29 -3.46 1.58
N ARG A 75 13.48 -4.52 2.34
CA ARG A 75 13.26 -4.48 3.79
C ARG A 75 14.58 -4.59 4.53
N SER A 76 14.59 -4.01 5.72
CA SER A 76 15.73 -4.09 6.62
C SER A 76 15.21 -4.15 8.05
N ILE A 77 16.11 -4.44 8.98
CA ILE A 77 15.75 -4.51 10.40
C ILE A 77 16.25 -3.23 11.07
N SER A 78 15.42 -2.66 11.95
CA SER A 78 15.78 -1.45 12.67
C SER A 78 16.97 -1.72 13.60
N PHE A 79 17.93 -0.80 13.65
CA PHE A 79 19.06 -0.89 14.58
C PHE A 79 18.62 -0.73 16.03
N THR A 80 17.58 0.08 16.25
CA THR A 80 17.12 0.39 17.60
C THR A 80 16.10 -0.60 18.12
N ASP A 81 15.34 -1.24 17.21
CA ASP A 81 14.35 -2.25 17.59
C ASP A 81 14.40 -3.38 16.56
N LYS A 82 15.04 -4.47 16.92
CA LYS A 82 15.22 -5.62 16.03
C LYS A 82 13.93 -6.31 15.61
N ARG A 83 12.82 -6.00 16.30
CA ARG A 83 11.51 -6.55 15.95
C ARG A 83 10.78 -5.72 14.91
N GLN A 84 11.33 -4.54 14.62
CA GLN A 84 10.70 -3.62 13.68
C GLN A 84 11.31 -3.75 12.28
N MET A 85 10.48 -4.10 11.32
CA MET A 85 10.86 -4.12 9.91
C MET A 85 10.71 -2.75 9.29
N LEU A 86 11.70 -2.36 8.51
CA LEU A 86 11.73 -1.09 7.81
C LEU A 86 11.71 -1.35 6.31
N PHE A 87 11.08 -0.44 5.57
CA PHE A 87 10.93 -0.55 4.12
C PHE A 87 11.36 0.73 3.44
N ALA A 88 12.02 0.59 2.30
CA ALA A 88 12.47 1.73 1.50
C ALA A 88 12.44 1.35 0.03
N LEU A 89 12.38 2.36 -0.84
CA LEU A 89 12.46 2.11 -2.28
C LEU A 89 13.84 1.58 -2.64
N THR A 90 13.88 0.67 -3.61
CA THR A 90 15.13 0.25 -4.21
C THR A 90 15.65 1.34 -5.14
N ALA A 91 16.92 1.32 -5.42
CA ALA A 91 17.56 2.35 -6.27
C ALA A 91 17.02 2.35 -7.70
#